data_c0cccd0e2ae23dca9a43e73e2711a0ea
#
_entry.id   c0cccd0e2ae23dca9a43e73e2711a0ea
#
_cell.length_a   1.000
_cell.length_b   1.000
_cell.length_c   1.000
_cell.angle_alpha   90.00
_cell.angle_beta   90.00
_cell.angle_gamma   90.00
#
_symmetry.space_group_name_H-M   'P 1'
#
loop_
_entity.id
_entity.type
_entity.pdbx_description
1 polymer ?
#
loop_
_entity_poly.entity_id
_entity_poly.type
_entity_poly.pdbx_seq_one_letter_code
_entity_poly.pdbx_strand_id
1 'polypeptide(L)'
;MKSRKGFSSLSVQATATISVALVLLLLGMVASLGLAARSITTDIKEHMGFDVVLTEQASLDRVNEFKQLFTDAPYVASFRYFSPEQANETWREEMGENLTEMLDINPFLPEFEVNVKADYAHPDSLDAIVIPLQQMDDVYQINAHSEVAEQVNRNMSTLMWVLSIAALALLPISFVLINNTIRLTIFSRRFMIHTMKLVGASRGFIRRPFLLSNLLQAIIAAIISSALIAVMYVYVWSLDGSLRSVLTEEMLIWVCGGMFVAGIILCFSAALFATQRYLTRSYDDLF
;
A
#
# COMPACT_ATOMS: atom_id res chain seq x y z
N MET A 1 -4.21 27.13 44.48
CA MET A 1 -3.80 25.72 44.37
C MET A 1 -4.66 24.86 43.42
N LYS A 2 -5.41 25.45 42.46
CA LYS A 2 -6.31 24.76 41.49
C LYS A 2 -5.63 24.41 40.14
N SER A 3 -4.48 24.99 39.83
CA SER A 3 -3.83 24.89 38.49
C SER A 3 -2.98 23.63 38.26
N ARG A 4 -2.40 23.02 39.27
CA ARG A 4 -1.48 21.86 39.09
C ARG A 4 -2.16 20.52 38.81
N LYS A 5 -3.45 20.34 39.19
CA LYS A 5 -4.18 19.06 38.95
C LYS A 5 -4.67 18.91 37.50
N GLY A 6 -4.88 20.01 36.80
CA GLY A 6 -5.30 20.00 35.39
C GLY A 6 -4.14 19.62 34.43
N PHE A 7 -2.94 20.02 34.76
CA PHE A 7 -1.74 19.80 33.91
C PHE A 7 -1.32 18.32 33.82
N SER A 8 -1.43 17.57 34.94
CA SER A 8 -1.05 16.15 34.94
C SER A 8 -2.02 15.25 34.18
N SER A 9 -3.32 15.58 34.17
CA SER A 9 -4.30 14.80 33.41
C SER A 9 -4.24 15.11 31.91
N LEU A 10 -3.93 16.35 31.55
CA LEU A 10 -3.72 16.77 30.15
C LEU A 10 -2.47 16.13 29.55
N SER A 11 -1.37 16.07 30.30
CA SER A 11 -0.13 15.45 29.83
C SER A 11 -0.30 13.94 29.56
N VAL A 12 -1.00 13.21 30.44
CA VAL A 12 -1.28 11.77 30.23
C VAL A 12 -2.19 11.53 29.04
N GLN A 13 -3.20 12.36 28.84
CA GLN A 13 -4.08 12.27 27.67
C GLN A 13 -3.33 12.61 26.37
N ALA A 14 -2.50 13.64 26.40
CA ALA A 14 -1.67 14.02 25.23
C ALA A 14 -0.70 12.89 24.84
N THR A 15 -0.01 12.29 25.80
CA THR A 15 0.88 11.14 25.54
C THR A 15 0.13 9.97 24.91
N ALA A 16 -1.05 9.63 25.42
CA ALA A 16 -1.85 8.56 24.85
C ALA A 16 -2.35 8.90 23.43
N THR A 17 -2.75 10.17 23.19
CA THR A 17 -3.17 10.62 21.85
C THR A 17 -2.03 10.53 20.86
N ILE A 18 -0.83 10.98 21.24
CA ILE A 18 0.38 10.90 20.39
C ILE A 18 0.72 9.43 20.09
N SER A 19 0.66 8.56 21.08
CA SER A 19 0.93 7.12 20.88
C SER A 19 -0.07 6.49 19.90
N VAL A 20 -1.34 6.80 20.03
CA VAL A 20 -2.38 6.32 19.10
C VAL A 20 -2.14 6.90 17.70
N ALA A 21 -1.82 8.19 17.60
CA ALA A 21 -1.54 8.84 16.33
C ALA A 21 -0.34 8.21 15.61
N LEU A 22 0.74 7.88 16.34
CA LEU A 22 1.90 7.18 15.78
C LEU A 22 1.55 5.78 15.24
N VAL A 23 0.72 5.04 15.97
CA VAL A 23 0.28 3.71 15.50
C VAL A 23 -0.60 3.84 14.26
N LEU A 24 -1.55 4.79 14.25
CA LEU A 24 -2.38 5.06 13.08
C LEU A 24 -1.53 5.52 11.89
N LEU A 25 -0.51 6.34 12.12
CA LEU A 25 0.45 6.76 11.10
C LEU A 25 1.14 5.55 10.47
N LEU A 26 1.68 4.65 11.30
CA LEU A 26 2.34 3.44 10.81
C LEU A 26 1.39 2.51 10.05
N LEU A 27 0.16 2.33 10.56
CA LEU A 27 -0.88 1.59 9.83
C LEU A 27 -1.22 2.25 8.48
N GLY A 28 -1.31 3.58 8.46
CA GLY A 28 -1.51 4.35 7.24
C GLY A 28 -0.36 4.21 6.25
N MET A 29 0.89 4.23 6.72
CA MET A 29 2.06 3.98 5.88
C MET A 29 2.04 2.55 5.29
N VAL A 30 1.74 1.54 6.10
CA VAL A 30 1.61 0.15 5.63
C VAL A 30 0.51 0.03 4.58
N ALA A 31 -0.65 0.64 4.83
CA ALA A 31 -1.75 0.65 3.86
C ALA A 31 -1.37 1.37 2.57
N SER A 32 -0.71 2.54 2.66
CA SER A 32 -0.23 3.31 1.50
C SER A 32 0.77 2.50 0.66
N LEU A 33 1.75 1.87 1.32
CA LEU A 33 2.73 1.03 0.63
C LEU A 33 2.09 -0.20 0.00
N GLY A 34 1.11 -0.81 0.68
CA GLY A 34 0.36 -1.94 0.13
C GLY A 34 -0.44 -1.58 -1.12
N LEU A 35 -1.10 -0.42 -1.10
CA LEU A 35 -1.84 0.08 -2.27
C LEU A 35 -0.89 0.49 -3.41
N ALA A 36 0.22 1.17 -3.09
CA ALA A 36 1.25 1.53 -4.06
C ALA A 36 1.87 0.28 -4.70
N ALA A 37 2.23 -0.71 -3.90
CA ALA A 37 2.76 -1.98 -4.40
C ALA A 37 1.77 -2.67 -5.34
N ARG A 38 0.48 -2.66 -5.01
CA ARG A 38 -0.57 -3.21 -5.88
C ARG A 38 -0.69 -2.43 -7.19
N SER A 39 -0.64 -1.09 -7.13
CA SER A 39 -0.69 -0.23 -8.32
C SER A 39 0.51 -0.50 -9.24
N ILE A 40 1.72 -0.49 -8.69
CA ILE A 40 2.96 -0.80 -9.44
C ILE A 40 2.90 -2.21 -10.05
N THR A 41 2.45 -3.20 -9.27
CA THR A 41 2.34 -4.58 -9.77
C THR A 41 1.31 -4.68 -10.91
N THR A 42 0.22 -3.91 -10.85
CA THR A 42 -0.78 -3.89 -11.92
C THR A 42 -0.23 -3.20 -13.16
N ASP A 43 0.44 -2.06 -12.99
CA ASP A 43 1.08 -1.32 -14.08
C ASP A 43 2.18 -2.15 -14.77
N ILE A 44 3.05 -2.79 -13.98
CA ILE A 44 4.04 -3.74 -14.51
C ILE A 44 3.36 -4.90 -15.24
N LYS A 45 2.27 -5.46 -14.70
CA LYS A 45 1.53 -6.54 -15.36
C LYS A 45 0.88 -6.12 -16.67
N GLU A 46 0.41 -4.87 -16.78
CA GLU A 46 -0.16 -4.34 -18.01
C GLU A 46 0.91 -4.07 -19.09
N HIS A 47 2.16 -3.85 -18.67
CA HIS A 47 3.34 -3.74 -19.55
C HIS A 47 4.19 -5.02 -19.57
N MET A 48 3.77 -6.06 -18.83
CA MET A 48 4.39 -7.37 -18.92
C MET A 48 4.02 -8.04 -20.23
N GLY A 49 5.03 -8.43 -20.93
CA GLY A 49 4.88 -9.09 -22.19
C GLY A 49 6.13 -9.83 -22.57
N PHE A 50 6.25 -10.05 -23.81
CA PHE A 50 7.42 -10.66 -24.43
C PHE A 50 7.68 -9.99 -25.78
N ASP A 51 8.94 -9.89 -26.11
CA ASP A 51 9.36 -9.41 -27.41
C ASP A 51 9.63 -10.60 -28.32
N VAL A 52 8.99 -10.60 -29.48
CA VAL A 52 9.25 -11.60 -30.52
C VAL A 52 10.14 -10.99 -31.57
N VAL A 53 11.40 -11.39 -31.55
CA VAL A 53 12.39 -11.00 -32.54
C VAL A 53 12.29 -11.97 -33.71
N LEU A 54 12.04 -11.46 -34.89
CA LEU A 54 11.98 -12.26 -36.10
C LEU A 54 13.37 -12.37 -36.76
N THR A 55 13.52 -13.33 -37.64
CA THR A 55 14.73 -13.47 -38.46
C THR A 55 14.82 -12.33 -39.47
N GLU A 56 16.05 -12.00 -39.90
CA GLU A 56 16.31 -10.98 -40.92
C GLU A 56 15.59 -11.27 -42.26
N GLN A 57 15.29 -12.54 -42.50
CA GLN A 57 14.67 -13.00 -43.76
C GLN A 57 13.12 -13.03 -43.66
N ALA A 58 12.54 -12.59 -42.55
CA ALA A 58 11.09 -12.58 -42.40
C ALA A 58 10.41 -11.70 -43.45
N SER A 59 9.59 -12.32 -44.31
CA SER A 59 8.88 -11.61 -45.37
C SER A 59 7.78 -10.72 -44.80
N LEU A 60 7.38 -9.68 -45.57
CA LEU A 60 6.24 -8.82 -45.18
C LEU A 60 4.94 -9.61 -44.97
N ASP A 61 4.75 -10.72 -45.70
CA ASP A 61 3.59 -11.59 -45.52
C ASP A 61 3.63 -12.27 -44.14
N ARG A 62 4.81 -12.72 -43.69
CA ARG A 62 4.98 -13.31 -42.34
C ARG A 62 4.77 -12.28 -41.25
N VAL A 63 5.27 -11.05 -41.41
CA VAL A 63 4.99 -9.95 -40.47
C VAL A 63 3.49 -9.70 -40.36
N ASN A 64 2.74 -9.76 -41.46
CA ASN A 64 1.29 -9.58 -41.47
C ASN A 64 0.56 -10.77 -40.80
N GLU A 65 1.06 -12.00 -40.96
CA GLU A 65 0.54 -13.18 -40.25
C GLU A 65 0.72 -13.04 -38.73
N PHE A 66 1.88 -12.58 -38.25
CA PHE A 66 2.09 -12.32 -36.82
C PHE A 66 1.19 -11.19 -36.32
N LYS A 67 1.00 -10.10 -37.10
CA LYS A 67 0.04 -9.04 -36.75
C LYS A 67 -1.37 -9.58 -36.56
N GLN A 68 -1.79 -10.47 -37.47
CA GLN A 68 -3.11 -11.08 -37.39
C GLN A 68 -3.22 -12.04 -36.20
N LEU A 69 -2.20 -12.86 -35.96
CA LEU A 69 -2.11 -13.76 -34.84
C LEU A 69 -2.23 -13.01 -33.50
N PHE A 70 -1.53 -11.90 -33.32
CA PHE A 70 -1.60 -11.10 -32.09
C PHE A 70 -2.88 -10.29 -31.97
N THR A 71 -3.52 -9.92 -33.09
CA THR A 71 -4.83 -9.28 -33.08
C THR A 71 -5.93 -10.22 -32.60
N ASP A 72 -5.87 -11.49 -33.01
CA ASP A 72 -6.89 -12.50 -32.70
C ASP A 72 -6.63 -13.21 -31.36
N ALA A 73 -5.43 -13.07 -30.80
CA ALA A 73 -5.01 -13.77 -29.58
C ALA A 73 -5.73 -13.24 -28.33
N PRO A 74 -6.43 -14.09 -27.56
CA PRO A 74 -7.20 -13.66 -26.38
C PRO A 74 -6.33 -13.13 -25.24
N TYR A 75 -5.07 -13.52 -25.18
CA TYR A 75 -4.11 -13.13 -24.15
C TYR A 75 -3.44 -11.78 -24.44
N VAL A 76 -3.50 -11.24 -25.66
CA VAL A 76 -2.87 -9.97 -26.03
C VAL A 76 -3.71 -8.79 -25.56
N ALA A 77 -3.08 -7.84 -24.86
CA ALA A 77 -3.67 -6.55 -24.51
C ALA A 77 -3.38 -5.51 -25.59
N SER A 78 -2.13 -5.44 -26.04
CA SER A 78 -1.67 -4.58 -27.12
C SER A 78 -0.38 -5.14 -27.70
N PHE A 79 -0.06 -4.76 -28.93
CA PHE A 79 1.24 -5.06 -29.50
C PHE A 79 1.72 -3.90 -30.38
N ARG A 80 3.02 -3.77 -30.52
CA ARG A 80 3.70 -2.85 -31.45
C ARG A 80 4.68 -3.62 -32.31
N TYR A 81 4.77 -3.23 -33.55
CA TYR A 81 5.77 -3.75 -34.49
C TYR A 81 6.84 -2.69 -34.72
N PHE A 82 8.07 -3.05 -34.55
CA PHE A 82 9.23 -2.23 -34.87
C PHE A 82 9.96 -2.83 -36.06
N SER A 83 10.07 -2.04 -37.14
CA SER A 83 10.96 -2.41 -38.23
C SER A 83 12.41 -2.16 -37.83
N PRO A 84 13.38 -2.81 -38.47
CA PRO A 84 14.82 -2.57 -38.22
C PRO A 84 15.20 -1.08 -38.30
N GLU A 85 14.59 -0.35 -39.24
CA GLU A 85 14.84 1.08 -39.42
C GLU A 85 14.28 1.91 -38.25
N GLN A 86 13.06 1.59 -37.81
CA GLN A 86 12.44 2.26 -36.67
C GLN A 86 13.20 1.97 -35.38
N ALA A 87 13.67 0.75 -35.16
CA ALA A 87 14.46 0.39 -34.01
C ALA A 87 15.79 1.17 -33.97
N ASN A 88 16.46 1.33 -35.12
CA ASN A 88 17.67 2.13 -35.21
C ASN A 88 17.43 3.62 -34.98
N GLU A 89 16.31 4.16 -35.44
CA GLU A 89 15.94 5.56 -35.20
C GLU A 89 15.63 5.82 -33.73
N THR A 90 14.87 4.94 -33.08
CA THR A 90 14.58 5.02 -31.63
C THR A 90 15.88 4.95 -30.83
N TRP A 91 16.79 4.04 -31.17
CA TRP A 91 18.10 3.94 -30.53
C TRP A 91 18.91 5.23 -30.68
N ARG A 92 18.92 5.82 -31.90
CA ARG A 92 19.59 7.07 -32.15
C ARG A 92 19.05 8.23 -31.32
N GLU A 93 17.73 8.30 -31.16
CA GLU A 93 17.09 9.33 -30.33
C GLU A 93 17.42 9.19 -28.85
N GLU A 94 17.45 7.97 -28.34
CA GLU A 94 17.69 7.68 -26.92
C GLU A 94 19.15 7.74 -26.51
N MET A 95 20.04 7.17 -27.32
CA MET A 95 21.48 7.02 -27.01
C MET A 95 22.36 8.07 -27.67
N GLY A 96 21.83 8.78 -28.67
CA GLY A 96 22.59 9.81 -29.40
C GLY A 96 23.61 9.26 -30.40
N GLU A 97 23.67 7.93 -30.61
CA GLU A 97 24.60 7.25 -31.48
C GLU A 97 23.87 6.49 -32.58
N ASN A 98 24.43 6.49 -33.81
CA ASN A 98 23.90 5.74 -34.93
C ASN A 98 24.69 4.44 -35.13
N LEU A 99 24.12 3.33 -34.65
CA LEU A 99 24.79 2.03 -34.75
C LEU A 99 24.98 1.56 -36.18
N THR A 100 24.09 1.90 -37.10
CA THR A 100 24.20 1.54 -38.52
C THR A 100 25.40 2.23 -39.19
N GLU A 101 25.70 3.49 -38.81
CA GLU A 101 26.90 4.19 -39.33
C GLU A 101 28.18 3.65 -38.72
N MET A 102 28.14 3.12 -37.48
CA MET A 102 29.32 2.57 -36.80
C MET A 102 29.67 1.16 -37.29
N LEU A 103 28.65 0.37 -37.64
CA LEU A 103 28.84 -1.06 -37.97
C LEU A 103 28.78 -1.36 -39.48
N ASP A 104 28.43 -0.36 -40.31
CA ASP A 104 28.12 -0.50 -41.73
C ASP A 104 26.97 -1.47 -42.07
N ILE A 105 26.28 -1.95 -41.07
CA ILE A 105 25.09 -2.79 -41.18
C ILE A 105 24.05 -2.38 -40.12
N ASN A 106 22.78 -2.59 -40.38
CA ASN A 106 21.77 -2.42 -39.39
C ASN A 106 21.72 -3.67 -38.47
N PRO A 107 22.12 -3.57 -37.18
CA PRO A 107 22.12 -4.72 -36.29
C PRO A 107 20.75 -5.10 -35.77
N PHE A 108 19.72 -4.24 -35.97
CA PHE A 108 18.38 -4.47 -35.47
C PHE A 108 17.59 -5.43 -36.36
N LEU A 109 16.82 -6.30 -35.74
CA LEU A 109 15.93 -7.24 -36.39
C LEU A 109 14.47 -6.75 -36.26
N PRO A 110 13.59 -7.24 -37.15
CA PRO A 110 12.14 -6.96 -36.98
C PRO A 110 11.66 -7.52 -35.66
N GLU A 111 10.92 -6.73 -34.87
CA GLU A 111 10.51 -7.08 -33.50
C GLU A 111 9.05 -6.72 -33.24
N PHE A 112 8.38 -7.61 -32.54
CA PHE A 112 7.06 -7.36 -31.97
C PHE A 112 7.18 -7.26 -30.45
N GLU A 113 6.87 -6.09 -29.90
CA GLU A 113 6.62 -5.89 -28.47
C GLU A 113 5.16 -6.29 -28.21
N VAL A 114 4.94 -7.36 -27.48
CA VAL A 114 3.60 -7.89 -27.20
C VAL A 114 3.30 -7.77 -25.71
N ASN A 115 2.35 -6.96 -25.33
CA ASN A 115 1.86 -6.80 -23.97
C ASN A 115 0.69 -7.75 -23.72
N VAL A 116 0.73 -8.50 -22.63
CA VAL A 116 -0.33 -9.45 -22.27
C VAL A 116 -1.32 -8.86 -21.28
N LYS A 117 -2.56 -9.37 -21.28
CA LYS A 117 -3.54 -9.01 -20.26
C LYS A 117 -3.09 -9.50 -18.88
N ALA A 118 -3.43 -8.76 -17.84
CA ALA A 118 -3.03 -9.03 -16.44
C ALA A 118 -3.30 -10.46 -15.97
N ASP A 119 -4.34 -11.12 -16.49
CA ASP A 119 -4.69 -12.50 -16.16
C ASP A 119 -3.68 -13.52 -16.69
N TYR A 120 -2.94 -13.17 -17.75
CA TYR A 120 -1.91 -14.00 -18.38
C TYR A 120 -0.48 -13.58 -17.98
N ALA A 121 -0.32 -12.51 -17.20
CA ALA A 121 0.94 -11.97 -16.75
C ALA A 121 1.52 -12.75 -15.55
N HIS A 122 1.56 -14.07 -15.64
CA HIS A 122 2.19 -14.98 -14.70
C HIS A 122 3.26 -15.82 -15.43
N PRO A 123 4.39 -16.16 -14.79
CA PRO A 123 5.47 -16.92 -15.43
C PRO A 123 4.96 -18.19 -16.12
N ASP A 124 4.17 -19.02 -15.44
CA ASP A 124 3.64 -20.28 -15.99
C ASP A 124 2.75 -20.04 -17.23
N SER A 125 1.99 -18.93 -17.25
CA SER A 125 1.12 -18.58 -18.38
C SER A 125 1.91 -18.03 -19.54
N LEU A 126 2.94 -17.22 -19.27
CA LEU A 126 3.86 -16.69 -20.27
C LEU A 126 4.65 -17.82 -20.91
N ASP A 127 5.17 -18.75 -20.15
CA ASP A 127 5.88 -19.92 -20.68
C ASP A 127 4.99 -20.75 -21.60
N ALA A 128 3.72 -20.97 -21.22
CA ALA A 128 2.75 -21.68 -22.04
C ALA A 128 2.45 -20.98 -23.38
N ILE A 129 2.60 -19.64 -23.45
CA ILE A 129 2.42 -18.83 -24.66
C ILE A 129 3.71 -18.78 -25.48
N VAL A 130 4.83 -18.56 -24.81
CA VAL A 130 6.14 -18.33 -25.43
C VAL A 130 6.72 -19.61 -26.07
N ILE A 131 6.59 -20.76 -25.40
CA ILE A 131 7.16 -22.03 -25.88
C ILE A 131 6.63 -22.41 -27.29
N PRO A 132 5.32 -22.36 -27.57
CA PRO A 132 4.81 -22.63 -28.92
C PRO A 132 5.25 -21.61 -29.97
N LEU A 133 5.32 -20.30 -29.58
CA LEU A 133 5.75 -19.24 -30.48
C LEU A 133 7.23 -19.38 -30.85
N GLN A 134 8.07 -19.79 -29.92
CA GLN A 134 9.51 -19.98 -30.13
C GLN A 134 9.83 -21.14 -31.08
N GLN A 135 8.87 -22.06 -31.28
CA GLN A 135 9.02 -23.16 -32.25
C GLN A 135 8.57 -22.80 -33.68
N MET A 136 8.07 -21.59 -33.89
CA MET A 136 7.70 -21.14 -35.22
C MET A 136 8.92 -20.83 -36.06
N ASP A 137 8.86 -21.22 -37.33
CA ASP A 137 9.86 -20.83 -38.33
C ASP A 137 9.98 -19.33 -38.37
N ASP A 138 10.89 -18.61 -38.64
CA ASP A 138 11.03 -17.13 -38.66
C ASP A 138 11.10 -16.42 -37.31
N VAL A 139 10.94 -17.11 -36.18
CA VAL A 139 11.22 -16.56 -34.85
C VAL A 139 12.69 -16.81 -34.51
N TYR A 140 13.42 -15.70 -34.35
CA TYR A 140 14.84 -15.78 -33.98
C TYR A 140 15.00 -16.00 -32.48
N GLN A 141 14.30 -15.19 -31.69
CA GLN A 141 14.35 -15.23 -30.23
C GLN A 141 13.06 -14.62 -29.64
N ILE A 142 12.69 -15.11 -28.46
CA ILE A 142 11.65 -14.46 -27.65
C ILE A 142 12.28 -14.06 -26.32
N ASN A 143 12.15 -12.77 -25.99
CA ASN A 143 12.60 -12.21 -24.72
C ASN A 143 11.39 -12.00 -23.82
N ALA A 144 11.19 -12.85 -22.83
CA ALA A 144 10.14 -12.68 -21.85
C ALA A 144 10.67 -11.85 -20.67
N HIS A 145 9.99 -10.74 -20.37
CA HIS A 145 10.37 -9.83 -19.27
C HIS A 145 9.90 -10.33 -17.88
N SER A 146 9.73 -11.64 -17.74
CA SER A 146 9.18 -12.27 -16.51
C SER A 146 10.09 -12.18 -15.29
N GLU A 147 11.42 -12.23 -15.46
CA GLU A 147 12.37 -12.27 -14.34
C GLU A 147 12.39 -10.98 -13.51
N VAL A 148 12.32 -9.81 -14.15
CA VAL A 148 12.33 -8.51 -13.49
C VAL A 148 11.05 -8.34 -12.67
N ALA A 149 9.91 -8.70 -13.24
CA ALA A 149 8.63 -8.60 -12.56
C ALA A 149 8.51 -9.56 -11.37
N GLU A 150 9.08 -10.77 -11.46
CA GLU A 150 9.10 -11.70 -10.33
C GLU A 150 9.96 -11.18 -9.17
N GLN A 151 11.14 -10.60 -9.46
CA GLN A 151 11.99 -9.99 -8.43
C GLN A 151 11.30 -8.80 -7.75
N VAL A 152 10.66 -7.92 -8.51
CA VAL A 152 9.91 -6.77 -7.97
C VAL A 152 8.76 -7.25 -7.09
N ASN A 153 7.97 -8.21 -7.57
CA ASN A 153 6.85 -8.77 -6.82
C ASN A 153 7.31 -9.45 -5.52
N ARG A 154 8.40 -10.20 -5.55
CA ARG A 154 8.96 -10.86 -4.36
C ARG A 154 9.49 -9.86 -3.34
N ASN A 155 10.18 -8.81 -3.77
CA ASN A 155 10.71 -7.77 -2.90
C ASN A 155 9.56 -6.96 -2.26
N MET A 156 8.53 -6.61 -3.03
CA MET A 156 7.34 -5.92 -2.54
C MET A 156 6.56 -6.77 -1.54
N SER A 157 6.35 -8.04 -1.83
CA SER A 157 5.70 -8.98 -0.91
C SER A 157 6.46 -9.09 0.41
N THR A 158 7.79 -9.21 0.37
CA THR A 158 8.63 -9.26 1.57
C THR A 158 8.52 -7.98 2.39
N LEU A 159 8.59 -6.82 1.74
CA LEU A 159 8.43 -5.52 2.40
C LEU A 159 7.06 -5.39 3.06
N MET A 160 5.98 -5.77 2.37
CA MET A 160 4.62 -5.78 2.92
C MET A 160 4.48 -6.71 4.13
N TRP A 161 5.09 -7.89 4.11
CA TRP A 161 5.10 -8.82 5.25
C TRP A 161 5.80 -8.21 6.46
N VAL A 162 7.00 -7.65 6.29
CA VAL A 162 7.77 -7.01 7.37
C VAL A 162 6.99 -5.87 7.99
N LEU A 163 6.42 -4.98 7.15
CA LEU A 163 5.64 -3.84 7.62
C LEU A 163 4.33 -4.27 8.30
N SER A 164 3.67 -5.31 7.79
CA SER A 164 2.45 -5.86 8.39
C SER A 164 2.73 -6.47 9.78
N ILE A 165 3.83 -7.19 9.94
CA ILE A 165 4.26 -7.73 11.24
C ILE A 165 4.57 -6.58 12.21
N ALA A 166 5.28 -5.55 11.76
CA ALA A 166 5.57 -4.38 12.58
C ALA A 166 4.28 -3.67 13.03
N ALA A 167 3.34 -3.45 12.11
CA ALA A 167 2.03 -2.86 12.42
C ALA A 167 1.24 -3.72 13.42
N LEU A 168 1.22 -5.05 13.21
CA LEU A 168 0.55 -5.99 14.11
C LEU A 168 1.16 -5.98 15.53
N ALA A 169 2.50 -5.85 15.64
CA ALA A 169 3.20 -5.75 16.93
C ALA A 169 2.88 -4.44 17.67
N LEU A 170 2.56 -3.36 16.96
CA LEU A 170 2.25 -2.06 17.55
C LEU A 170 0.81 -1.97 18.08
N LEU A 171 -0.13 -2.78 17.55
CA LEU A 171 -1.51 -2.80 18.03
C LEU A 171 -1.63 -3.15 19.53
N PRO A 172 -1.01 -4.24 20.06
CA PRO A 172 -1.08 -4.54 21.50
C PRO A 172 -0.38 -3.47 22.35
N ILE A 173 0.69 -2.85 21.87
CA ILE A 173 1.35 -1.75 22.60
C ILE A 173 0.39 -0.59 22.78
N SER A 174 -0.31 -0.17 21.71
CA SER A 174 -1.33 0.88 21.81
C SER A 174 -2.48 0.49 22.73
N PHE A 175 -2.93 -0.75 22.65
CA PHE A 175 -3.97 -1.26 23.53
C PHE A 175 -3.58 -1.16 25.01
N VAL A 176 -2.35 -1.54 25.36
CA VAL A 176 -1.79 -1.43 26.71
C VAL A 176 -1.69 0.02 27.16
N LEU A 177 -1.22 0.93 26.29
CA LEU A 177 -1.11 2.36 26.60
C LEU A 177 -2.47 2.99 26.86
N ILE A 178 -3.47 2.70 26.03
CA ILE A 178 -4.85 3.17 26.24
C ILE A 178 -5.40 2.60 27.55
N ASN A 179 -5.20 1.30 27.82
CA ASN A 179 -5.66 0.66 29.04
C ASN A 179 -5.04 1.30 30.29
N ASN A 180 -3.74 1.61 30.27
CA ASN A 180 -3.07 2.31 31.36
C ASN A 180 -3.59 3.73 31.56
N THR A 181 -3.85 4.46 30.48
CA THR A 181 -4.42 5.82 30.51
C THR A 181 -5.81 5.82 31.13
N ILE A 182 -6.65 4.85 30.73
CA ILE A 182 -8.01 4.70 31.31
C ILE A 182 -7.95 4.33 32.79
N ARG A 183 -7.03 3.42 33.17
CA ARG A 183 -6.80 3.05 34.56
C ARG A 183 -6.46 4.29 35.40
N LEU A 184 -5.51 5.10 34.98
CA LEU A 184 -5.11 6.34 35.66
C LEU A 184 -6.29 7.34 35.74
N THR A 185 -7.09 7.45 34.68
CA THR A 185 -8.26 8.34 34.65
C THR A 185 -9.35 7.87 35.62
N ILE A 186 -9.63 6.57 35.69
CA ILE A 186 -10.59 5.98 36.62
C ILE A 186 -10.10 6.21 38.07
N PHE A 187 -8.83 5.95 38.34
CA PHE A 187 -8.24 6.17 39.66
C PHE A 187 -8.30 7.64 40.07
N SER A 188 -8.01 8.57 39.18
CA SER A 188 -8.14 10.02 39.47
C SER A 188 -9.57 10.45 39.76
N ARG A 189 -10.58 9.78 39.21
CA ARG A 189 -12.02 10.09 39.39
C ARG A 189 -12.75 9.11 40.33
N ARG A 190 -12.00 8.32 41.11
CA ARG A 190 -12.55 7.24 41.94
C ARG A 190 -13.66 7.69 42.90
N PHE A 191 -13.50 8.85 43.56
CA PHE A 191 -14.52 9.39 44.50
C PHE A 191 -15.83 9.74 43.79
N MET A 192 -15.76 10.36 42.61
CA MET A 192 -16.94 10.69 41.81
C MET A 192 -17.67 9.41 41.34
N ILE A 193 -16.92 8.39 40.93
CA ILE A 193 -17.45 7.09 40.52
C ILE A 193 -18.15 6.41 41.74
N HIS A 194 -17.55 6.48 42.92
CA HIS A 194 -18.11 5.93 44.14
C HIS A 194 -19.44 6.61 44.50
N THR A 195 -19.47 7.95 44.49
CA THR A 195 -20.70 8.72 44.73
C THR A 195 -21.79 8.35 43.72
N MET A 196 -21.48 8.21 42.45
CA MET A 196 -22.42 7.78 41.41
C MET A 196 -22.99 6.38 41.69
N LYS A 197 -22.13 5.44 42.15
CA LYS A 197 -22.58 4.08 42.55
C LYS A 197 -23.52 4.11 43.76
N LEU A 198 -23.22 4.94 44.75
CA LEU A 198 -24.08 5.07 45.96
C LEU A 198 -25.46 5.62 45.64
N VAL A 199 -25.57 6.52 44.68
CA VAL A 199 -26.86 7.09 44.20
C VAL A 199 -27.57 6.10 43.23
N GLY A 200 -27.02 4.92 42.96
CA GLY A 200 -27.66 3.91 42.12
C GLY A 200 -27.43 4.07 40.61
N ALA A 201 -26.43 4.84 40.18
CA ALA A 201 -26.16 5.01 38.77
C ALA A 201 -25.80 3.69 38.10
N SER A 202 -26.40 3.43 36.94
CA SER A 202 -26.09 2.23 36.14
C SER A 202 -24.66 2.19 35.66
N ARG A 203 -24.12 0.98 35.48
CA ARG A 203 -22.73 0.79 34.96
C ARG A 203 -22.51 1.46 33.58
N GLY A 204 -23.55 1.46 32.74
CA GLY A 204 -23.49 2.11 31.41
C GLY A 204 -23.39 3.64 31.55
N PHE A 205 -24.09 4.25 32.47
CA PHE A 205 -24.04 5.69 32.74
C PHE A 205 -22.63 6.11 33.22
N ILE A 206 -22.03 5.34 34.12
CA ILE A 206 -20.65 5.58 34.60
C ILE A 206 -19.59 5.44 33.50
N ARG A 207 -19.79 4.53 32.54
CA ARG A 207 -18.84 4.29 31.42
C ARG A 207 -18.88 5.36 30.35
N ARG A 208 -20.06 5.93 30.07
CA ARG A 208 -20.32 6.85 28.96
C ARG A 208 -19.27 7.99 28.84
N PRO A 209 -18.91 8.72 29.91
CA PRO A 209 -17.93 9.80 29.81
C PRO A 209 -16.53 9.32 29.44
N PHE A 210 -16.13 8.10 29.83
CA PHE A 210 -14.84 7.52 29.47
C PHE A 210 -14.82 7.11 28.00
N LEU A 211 -15.88 6.48 27.50
CA LEU A 211 -15.99 6.10 26.09
C LEU A 211 -15.98 7.34 25.18
N LEU A 212 -16.74 8.40 25.54
CA LEU A 212 -16.75 9.64 24.78
C LEU A 212 -15.38 10.33 24.77
N SER A 213 -14.66 10.35 25.91
CA SER A 213 -13.32 10.94 25.98
C SER A 213 -12.34 10.17 25.10
N ASN A 214 -12.41 8.84 25.05
CA ASN A 214 -11.54 8.03 24.19
C ASN A 214 -11.94 8.12 22.71
N LEU A 215 -13.23 8.31 22.40
CA LEU A 215 -13.67 8.55 21.03
C LEU A 215 -13.13 9.89 20.51
N LEU A 216 -13.19 10.96 21.31
CA LEU A 216 -12.58 12.24 20.95
C LEU A 216 -11.08 12.11 20.75
N GLN A 217 -10.39 11.34 21.61
CA GLN A 217 -8.98 11.07 21.48
C GLN A 217 -8.66 10.31 20.17
N ALA A 218 -9.48 9.33 19.77
CA ALA A 218 -9.35 8.63 18.51
C ALA A 218 -9.46 9.57 17.31
N ILE A 219 -10.45 10.47 17.33
CA ILE A 219 -10.67 11.46 16.27
C ILE A 219 -9.47 12.39 16.14
N ILE A 220 -8.99 12.94 17.27
CA ILE A 220 -7.82 13.83 17.27
C ILE A 220 -6.58 13.08 16.74
N ALA A 221 -6.33 11.86 17.21
CA ALA A 221 -5.23 11.03 16.75
C ALA A 221 -5.33 10.73 15.25
N ALA A 222 -6.52 10.42 14.74
CA ALA A 222 -6.78 10.18 13.32
C ALA A 222 -6.55 11.43 12.47
N ILE A 223 -6.97 12.60 12.95
CA ILE A 223 -6.71 13.88 12.24
C ILE A 223 -5.19 14.14 12.15
N ILE A 224 -4.47 14.00 13.26
CA ILE A 224 -3.01 14.22 13.28
C ILE A 224 -2.30 13.25 12.33
N SER A 225 -2.60 11.96 12.41
CA SER A 225 -1.97 10.96 11.56
C SER A 225 -2.34 11.12 10.09
N SER A 226 -3.59 11.45 9.77
CA SER A 226 -4.02 11.74 8.39
C SER A 226 -3.35 12.98 7.82
N ALA A 227 -3.17 14.03 8.62
CA ALA A 227 -2.45 15.22 8.20
C ALA A 227 -0.98 14.90 7.89
N LEU A 228 -0.32 14.08 8.71
CA LEU A 228 1.06 13.65 8.46
C LEU A 228 1.18 12.78 7.20
N ILE A 229 0.25 11.86 6.96
CA ILE A 229 0.20 11.08 5.71
C ILE A 229 -0.03 12.00 4.51
N ALA A 230 -0.95 12.96 4.59
CA ALA A 230 -1.19 13.91 3.50
C ALA A 230 0.07 14.74 3.17
N VAL A 231 0.79 15.21 4.19
CA VAL A 231 2.07 15.91 4.00
C VAL A 231 3.09 15.00 3.32
N MET A 232 3.17 13.73 3.72
CA MET A 232 4.06 12.74 3.09
C MET A 232 3.70 12.54 1.61
N TYR A 233 2.41 12.41 1.25
CA TYR A 233 1.98 12.30 -0.15
C TYR A 233 2.36 13.53 -0.97
N VAL A 234 2.07 14.73 -0.47
CA VAL A 234 2.45 15.99 -1.15
C VAL A 234 3.96 16.07 -1.35
N TYR A 235 4.75 15.67 -0.35
CA TYR A 235 6.20 15.63 -0.45
C TYR A 235 6.67 14.64 -1.54
N VAL A 236 6.13 13.43 -1.58
CA VAL A 236 6.46 12.42 -2.60
C VAL A 236 6.09 12.92 -4.00
N TRP A 237 4.93 13.55 -4.17
CA TRP A 237 4.52 14.14 -5.46
C TRP A 237 5.42 15.31 -5.91
N SER A 238 6.08 16.00 -4.96
CA SER A 238 7.01 17.08 -5.29
C SER A 238 8.39 16.57 -5.73
N LEU A 239 8.75 15.32 -5.40
CA LEU A 239 10.02 14.72 -5.80
C LEU A 239 9.99 14.28 -7.27
N ASP A 240 8.92 13.62 -7.68
CA ASP A 240 8.72 13.17 -9.05
C ASP A 240 7.22 13.13 -9.38
N GLY A 241 6.83 13.85 -10.44
CA GLY A 241 5.44 13.89 -10.90
C GLY A 241 4.91 12.53 -11.37
N SER A 242 5.77 11.60 -11.78
CA SER A 242 5.39 10.24 -12.17
C SER A 242 4.83 9.42 -11.00
N LEU A 243 5.30 9.69 -9.77
CA LEU A 243 4.82 9.03 -8.57
C LEU A 243 3.36 9.37 -8.22
N ARG A 244 2.80 10.40 -8.83
CA ARG A 244 1.39 10.76 -8.66
C ARG A 244 0.44 9.73 -9.33
N SER A 245 0.90 9.04 -10.36
CA SER A 245 0.14 7.94 -10.97
C SER A 245 0.09 6.70 -10.07
N VAL A 246 1.14 6.47 -9.27
CA VAL A 246 1.24 5.34 -8.34
C VAL A 246 0.51 5.63 -7.03
N LEU A 247 0.70 6.85 -6.47
CA LEU A 247 0.08 7.29 -5.23
C LEU A 247 -1.04 8.29 -5.56
N THR A 248 -2.21 7.79 -5.93
CA THR A 248 -3.34 8.62 -6.36
C THR A 248 -4.01 9.34 -5.20
N GLU A 249 -4.73 10.43 -5.50
CA GLU A 249 -5.54 11.16 -4.52
C GLU A 249 -6.65 10.28 -3.92
N GLU A 250 -7.19 9.36 -4.72
CA GLU A 250 -8.17 8.38 -4.25
C GLU A 250 -7.60 7.45 -3.18
N MET A 251 -6.37 6.97 -3.36
CA MET A 251 -5.69 6.14 -2.35
C MET A 251 -5.51 6.90 -1.04
N LEU A 252 -5.15 8.19 -1.09
CA LEU A 252 -5.04 9.02 0.11
C LEU A 252 -6.37 9.08 0.87
N ILE A 253 -7.49 9.26 0.16
CA ILE A 253 -8.83 9.30 0.78
C ILE A 253 -9.16 7.96 1.45
N TRP A 254 -8.90 6.84 0.77
CA TRP A 254 -9.14 5.50 1.32
C TRP A 254 -8.27 5.20 2.54
N VAL A 255 -6.99 5.58 2.50
CA VAL A 255 -6.06 5.42 3.63
C VAL A 255 -6.51 6.26 4.82
N CYS A 256 -6.80 7.54 4.61
CA CYS A 256 -7.30 8.41 5.68
C CYS A 256 -8.62 7.89 6.27
N GLY A 257 -9.58 7.50 5.43
CA GLY A 257 -10.85 6.90 5.87
C GLY A 257 -10.62 5.62 6.70
N GLY A 258 -9.75 4.73 6.23
CA GLY A 258 -9.36 3.52 6.95
C GLY A 258 -8.71 3.80 8.31
N MET A 259 -7.85 4.82 8.39
CA MET A 259 -7.22 5.25 9.64
C MET A 259 -8.26 5.77 10.65
N PHE A 260 -9.26 6.54 10.20
CA PHE A 260 -10.36 6.98 11.07
C PHE A 260 -11.15 5.79 11.63
N VAL A 261 -11.52 4.85 10.78
CA VAL A 261 -12.26 3.64 11.20
C VAL A 261 -11.41 2.79 12.14
N ALA A 262 -10.16 2.53 11.82
CA ALA A 262 -9.24 1.77 12.67
C ALA A 262 -8.99 2.42 14.01
N GLY A 263 -8.80 3.75 14.05
CA GLY A 263 -8.63 4.53 15.28
C GLY A 263 -9.85 4.45 16.19
N ILE A 264 -11.04 4.59 15.64
CA ILE A 264 -12.31 4.48 16.40
C ILE A 264 -12.45 3.06 16.97
N ILE A 265 -12.25 2.02 16.15
CA ILE A 265 -12.35 0.62 16.59
C ILE A 265 -11.35 0.33 17.69
N LEU A 266 -10.09 0.74 17.53
CA LEU A 266 -9.01 0.48 18.47
C LEU A 266 -9.26 1.20 19.82
N CYS A 267 -9.56 2.49 19.80
CA CYS A 267 -9.80 3.25 21.01
C CYS A 267 -11.09 2.83 21.71
N PHE A 268 -12.14 2.55 20.95
CA PHE A 268 -13.43 2.14 21.52
C PHE A 268 -13.35 0.75 22.15
N SER A 269 -12.73 -0.23 21.47
CA SER A 269 -12.53 -1.59 22.01
C SER A 269 -11.65 -1.58 23.25
N ALA A 270 -10.52 -0.86 23.21
CA ALA A 270 -9.64 -0.71 24.37
C ALA A 270 -10.36 -0.03 25.55
N ALA A 271 -11.17 1.01 25.29
CA ALA A 271 -11.94 1.70 26.31
C ALA A 271 -13.04 0.83 26.92
N LEU A 272 -13.74 0.05 26.11
CA LEU A 272 -14.73 -0.92 26.59
C LEU A 272 -14.08 -1.96 27.50
N PHE A 273 -12.99 -2.57 27.03
CA PHE A 273 -12.31 -3.60 27.79
C PHE A 273 -11.74 -3.07 29.12
N ALA A 274 -11.06 -1.93 29.08
CA ALA A 274 -10.51 -1.29 30.28
C ALA A 274 -11.61 -0.93 31.28
N THR A 275 -12.67 -0.25 30.84
CA THR A 275 -13.76 0.16 31.74
C THR A 275 -14.51 -1.03 32.31
N GLN A 276 -14.72 -2.11 31.54
CA GLN A 276 -15.30 -3.35 32.07
C GLN A 276 -14.45 -3.94 33.17
N ARG A 277 -13.16 -4.09 32.92
CA ARG A 277 -12.23 -4.71 33.87
C ARG A 277 -12.08 -3.93 35.16
N TYR A 278 -12.02 -2.59 35.09
CA TYR A 278 -11.75 -1.75 36.27
C TYR A 278 -13.02 -1.34 37.03
N LEU A 279 -14.19 -1.21 36.40
CA LEU A 279 -15.43 -0.90 37.09
C LEU A 279 -16.08 -2.12 37.77
N THR A 280 -15.67 -3.35 37.37
CA THR A 280 -16.18 -4.61 37.97
C THR A 280 -15.37 -5.06 39.20
N ARG A 281 -14.13 -4.54 39.38
CA ARG A 281 -13.36 -4.83 40.59
C ARG A 281 -13.97 -4.23 41.81
N SER A 282 -13.95 -4.99 42.89
CA SER A 282 -14.46 -4.58 44.20
C SER A 282 -13.65 -3.40 44.76
N TYR A 283 -14.28 -2.61 45.64
CA TYR A 283 -13.64 -1.44 46.23
C TYR A 283 -12.39 -1.81 47.05
N ASP A 284 -12.39 -3.02 47.64
CA ASP A 284 -11.29 -3.53 48.51
C ASP A 284 -10.00 -3.88 47.70
N ASP A 285 -10.10 -4.08 46.40
CA ASP A 285 -8.96 -4.36 45.51
C ASP A 285 -8.26 -3.08 44.97
N LEU A 286 -8.77 -1.92 45.34
CA LEU A 286 -8.28 -0.62 44.86
C LEU A 286 -7.49 0.16 45.92
N PHE A 287 -7.34 -0.40 47.13
CA PHE A 287 -6.56 0.15 48.24
C PHE A 287 -5.39 -0.76 48.66
#